data_1677886ebd5162182af88b78d5e08380
#
_entry.id   1677886ebd5162182af88b78d5e08380
#
_cell.length_a   1.000
_cell.length_b   1.000
_cell.length_c   1.000
_cell.angle_alpha   90.00
_cell.angle_beta   90.00
_cell.angle_gamma   90.00
#
_symmetry.space_group_name_H-M   'P 1'
#
loop_
_entity.id
_entity.type
_entity.pdbx_description
1 polymer ?
#
loop_
_entity_poly.entity_id
_entity_poly.type
_entity_poly.pdbx_seq_one_letter_code
_entity_poly.pdbx_strand_id
1 'polypeptide(L)'
;MSADPEAAPRRRRLYLDTSAYLCILLAEEGWEGLSRETDGAELLSSVILVLEARRNLIRLAREGALKPEQYKTCIGRVDQDTSLFVLRDVTLDLCQSNLLPAVTTPRSLDLAHLRSALWFHAGEGIDRFVTMDGSQEQAARELGLPV
;
A
#
# COMPACT_ATOMS: atom_id res chain seq x y z
N MET A 1 -10.23 17.70 40.83
CA MET A 1 -10.45 16.76 39.73
C MET A 1 -9.77 17.33 38.50
N SER A 2 -8.61 16.80 38.16
CA SER A 2 -7.97 17.09 36.90
C SER A 2 -8.64 16.19 35.84
N ALA A 3 -9.28 16.81 34.85
CA ALA A 3 -9.69 16.09 33.69
C ALA A 3 -8.41 15.57 33.01
N ASP A 4 -8.30 14.27 32.82
CA ASP A 4 -7.26 13.69 31.96
C ASP A 4 -7.36 14.39 30.62
N PRO A 5 -6.23 14.87 30.03
CA PRO A 5 -6.26 15.40 28.70
C PRO A 5 -6.76 14.28 27.79
N GLU A 6 -7.89 14.53 27.16
CA GLU A 6 -8.48 13.61 26.19
C GLU A 6 -7.39 13.22 25.19
N ALA A 7 -6.96 11.96 25.22
CA ALA A 7 -5.90 11.47 24.36
C ALA A 7 -6.31 11.75 22.91
N ALA A 8 -5.43 12.37 22.13
CA ALA A 8 -5.68 12.65 20.73
C ALA A 8 -6.16 11.36 20.02
N PRO A 9 -7.19 11.43 19.18
CA PRO A 9 -7.71 10.25 18.51
C PRO A 9 -6.59 9.55 17.74
N ARG A 10 -6.50 8.23 17.88
CA ARG A 10 -5.51 7.40 17.19
C ARG A 10 -5.68 7.58 15.70
N ARG A 11 -4.57 7.82 14.98
CA ARG A 11 -4.56 7.84 13.52
C ARG A 11 -4.91 6.46 12.97
N ARG A 12 -5.71 6.41 11.91
CA ARG A 12 -5.96 5.17 11.18
C ARG A 12 -4.67 4.66 10.56
N ARG A 13 -4.49 3.36 10.58
CA ARG A 13 -3.34 2.67 9.99
C ARG A 13 -3.81 1.93 8.74
N LEU A 14 -3.41 2.41 7.58
CA LEU A 14 -3.84 1.89 6.28
C LEU A 14 -2.65 1.27 5.56
N TYR A 15 -2.77 0.00 5.19
CA TYR A 15 -1.80 -0.64 4.31
C TYR A 15 -2.28 -0.47 2.87
N LEU A 16 -1.46 0.13 2.03
CA LEU A 16 -1.73 0.29 0.61
C LEU A 16 -0.84 -0.67 -0.18
N ASP A 17 -1.44 -1.48 -1.07
CA ASP A 17 -0.66 -2.12 -2.10
C ASP A 17 -0.38 -1.14 -3.25
N THR A 18 0.40 -1.57 -4.23
CA THR A 18 0.81 -0.68 -5.32
C THR A 18 -0.37 -0.22 -6.17
N SER A 19 -1.40 -1.05 -6.35
CA SER A 19 -2.57 -0.69 -7.15
C SER A 19 -3.34 0.50 -6.54
N ALA A 20 -3.49 0.52 -5.22
CA ALA A 20 -4.14 1.62 -4.52
C ALA A 20 -3.31 2.91 -4.60
N TYR A 21 -2.00 2.80 -4.41
CA TYR A 21 -1.10 3.94 -4.53
C TYR A 21 -1.12 4.55 -5.94
N LEU A 22 -1.02 3.71 -6.98
CA LEU A 22 -1.05 4.17 -8.36
C LEU A 22 -2.40 4.78 -8.74
N CYS A 23 -3.49 4.29 -8.20
CA CYS A 23 -4.80 4.90 -8.40
C CYS A 23 -4.81 6.38 -7.96
N ILE A 24 -4.23 6.67 -6.81
CA ILE A 24 -4.11 8.04 -6.31
C ILE A 24 -3.12 8.85 -7.15
N LEU A 25 -1.93 8.31 -7.40
CA LEU A 25 -0.86 8.99 -8.12
C LEU A 25 -1.27 9.40 -9.55
N LEU A 26 -1.98 8.50 -10.24
CA LEU A 26 -2.38 8.68 -11.63
C LEU A 26 -3.81 9.23 -11.78
N ALA A 27 -4.47 9.54 -10.68
CA ALA A 27 -5.86 10.00 -10.65
C ALA A 27 -6.80 9.08 -11.45
N GLU A 28 -6.69 7.77 -11.23
CA GLU A 28 -7.57 6.78 -11.84
C GLU A 28 -8.95 6.79 -11.19
N GLU A 29 -9.91 6.06 -11.77
CA GLU A 29 -11.27 5.97 -11.21
C GLU A 29 -11.26 5.59 -9.73
N GLY A 30 -11.95 6.38 -8.90
CA GLY A 30 -12.03 6.17 -7.45
C GLY A 30 -10.95 6.84 -6.63
N TRP A 31 -10.00 7.55 -7.25
CA TRP A 31 -8.87 8.17 -6.54
C TRP A 31 -9.29 9.20 -5.50
N GLU A 32 -10.38 9.94 -5.73
CA GLU A 32 -10.83 10.97 -4.77
C GLU A 32 -11.25 10.34 -3.45
N GLY A 33 -11.96 9.21 -3.49
CA GLY A 33 -12.35 8.46 -2.30
C GLY A 33 -11.14 7.94 -1.52
N LEU A 34 -10.16 7.37 -2.23
CA LEU A 34 -8.92 6.91 -1.62
C LEU A 34 -8.09 8.06 -1.05
N SER A 35 -8.02 9.18 -1.76
CA SER A 35 -7.29 10.36 -1.30
C SER A 35 -7.87 10.90 0.00
N ARG A 36 -9.19 10.95 0.12
CA ARG A 36 -9.86 11.35 1.36
C ARG A 36 -9.62 10.36 2.49
N GLU A 37 -9.69 9.05 2.21
CA GLU A 37 -9.46 8.01 3.22
C GLU A 37 -8.03 8.05 3.76
N THR A 38 -7.06 8.29 2.90
CA THR A 38 -5.64 8.31 3.28
C THR A 38 -5.22 9.61 3.96
N ASP A 39 -5.99 10.66 3.83
CA ASP A 39 -5.69 11.94 4.47
C ASP A 39 -5.67 11.81 6.00
N GLY A 40 -4.55 12.21 6.61
CA GLY A 40 -4.34 12.10 8.04
C GLY A 40 -4.08 10.69 8.57
N ALA A 41 -4.10 9.67 7.72
CA ALA A 41 -3.79 8.29 8.13
C ALA A 41 -2.29 8.03 8.18
N GLU A 42 -1.88 7.06 8.99
CA GLU A 42 -0.55 6.46 8.91
C GLU A 42 -0.53 5.46 7.75
N LEU A 43 0.32 5.70 6.77
CA LEU A 43 0.38 4.89 5.56
C LEU A 43 1.49 3.85 5.65
N LEU A 44 1.12 2.62 5.44
CA LEU A 44 2.00 1.44 5.54
C LEU A 44 2.06 0.76 4.18
N SER A 45 3.21 0.23 3.83
CA SER A 45 3.36 -0.62 2.65
C SER A 45 4.63 -1.46 2.72
N SER A 46 4.93 -2.14 1.62
CA SER A 46 6.20 -2.81 1.38
C SER A 46 7.13 -1.93 0.55
N VAL A 47 8.44 -2.10 0.68
CA VAL A 47 9.43 -1.49 -0.23
C VAL A 47 9.16 -1.84 -1.70
N ILE A 48 8.47 -2.95 -1.96
CA ILE A 48 8.03 -3.38 -3.29
C ILE A 48 7.17 -2.31 -3.97
N LEU A 49 6.39 -1.55 -3.23
CA LEU A 49 5.58 -0.44 -3.78
C LEU A 49 6.44 0.51 -4.59
N VAL A 50 7.62 0.87 -4.11
CA VAL A 50 8.51 1.82 -4.79
C VAL A 50 8.99 1.25 -6.13
N LEU A 51 9.41 -0.01 -6.14
CA LEU A 51 9.86 -0.69 -7.36
C LEU A 51 8.73 -0.86 -8.37
N GLU A 52 7.57 -1.33 -7.93
CA GLU A 52 6.42 -1.54 -8.80
C GLU A 52 5.87 -0.23 -9.37
N ALA A 53 5.80 0.83 -8.56
CA ALA A 53 5.34 2.14 -9.02
C ALA A 53 6.27 2.66 -10.12
N ARG A 54 7.58 2.60 -9.93
CA ARG A 54 8.56 3.01 -10.94
C ARG A 54 8.44 2.18 -12.22
N ARG A 55 8.30 0.86 -12.10
CA ARG A 55 8.11 -0.03 -13.25
C ARG A 55 6.87 0.34 -14.06
N ASN A 56 5.76 0.58 -13.40
CA ASN A 56 4.51 0.98 -14.07
C ASN A 56 4.66 2.33 -14.79
N LEU A 57 5.30 3.30 -14.17
CA LEU A 57 5.54 4.60 -14.80
C LEU A 57 6.44 4.49 -16.02
N ILE A 58 7.50 3.68 -15.94
CA ILE A 58 8.39 3.39 -17.10
C ILE A 58 7.57 2.78 -18.25
N ARG A 59 6.72 1.80 -17.95
CA ARG A 59 5.87 1.15 -18.95
C ARG A 59 4.94 2.17 -19.61
N LEU A 60 4.25 2.98 -18.84
CA LEU A 60 3.34 4.01 -19.36
C LEU A 60 4.06 5.05 -20.21
N ALA A 61 5.25 5.46 -19.83
CA ALA A 61 6.06 6.37 -20.62
C ALA A 61 6.47 5.75 -21.95
N ARG A 62 6.89 4.49 -21.97
CA ARG A 62 7.28 3.77 -23.17
C ARG A 62 6.11 3.51 -24.12
N GLU A 63 4.93 3.31 -23.58
CA GLU A 63 3.69 3.13 -24.36
C GLU A 63 3.11 4.45 -24.87
N GLY A 64 3.69 5.59 -24.49
CA GLY A 64 3.20 6.92 -24.87
C GLY A 64 1.98 7.39 -24.05
N ALA A 65 1.57 6.65 -23.02
CA ALA A 65 0.47 7.06 -22.15
C ALA A 65 0.85 8.21 -21.20
N LEU A 66 2.12 8.35 -20.90
CA LEU A 66 2.68 9.49 -20.19
C LEU A 66 3.65 10.24 -21.08
N LYS A 67 3.47 11.55 -21.19
CA LYS A 67 4.44 12.44 -21.83
C LYS A 67 5.70 12.56 -20.95
N PRO A 68 6.88 12.92 -21.51
CA PRO A 68 8.11 13.04 -20.74
C PRO A 68 8.00 13.91 -19.50
N GLU A 69 7.29 15.04 -19.58
CA GLU A 69 7.10 15.93 -18.42
C GLU A 69 6.19 15.31 -17.35
N GLN A 70 5.15 14.59 -17.77
CA GLN A 70 4.27 13.87 -16.85
C GLN A 70 5.01 12.74 -16.14
N TYR A 71 5.83 11.98 -16.86
CA TYR A 71 6.68 10.94 -16.29
C TYR A 71 7.61 11.51 -15.22
N LYS A 72 8.31 12.60 -15.54
CA LYS A 72 9.22 13.28 -14.61
C LYS A 72 8.49 13.74 -13.35
N THR A 73 7.32 14.33 -13.50
CA THR A 73 6.48 14.77 -12.37
C THR A 73 6.06 13.59 -11.50
N CYS A 74 5.61 12.49 -12.11
CA CYS A 74 5.20 11.30 -11.38
C CYS A 74 6.36 10.65 -10.62
N ILE A 75 7.55 10.55 -11.24
CA ILE A 75 8.74 10.01 -10.55
C ILE A 75 9.10 10.88 -9.34
N GLY A 76 9.05 12.20 -9.49
CA GLY A 76 9.28 13.12 -8.36
C GLY A 76 8.27 12.92 -7.23
N ARG A 77 7.00 12.68 -7.57
CA ARG A 77 5.96 12.36 -6.60
C ARG A 77 6.24 11.05 -5.86
N VAL A 78 6.65 10.00 -6.57
CA VAL A 78 7.00 8.72 -5.92
C VAL A 78 8.14 8.93 -4.90
N ASP A 79 9.16 9.71 -5.25
CA ASP A 79 10.27 9.98 -4.36
C ASP A 79 9.83 10.75 -3.10
N GLN A 80 8.93 11.73 -3.25
CA GLN A 80 8.37 12.47 -2.12
C GLN A 80 7.45 11.58 -1.27
N ASP A 81 6.56 10.85 -1.90
CA ASP A 81 5.57 10.00 -1.21
C ASP A 81 6.23 8.84 -0.45
N THR A 82 7.35 8.31 -0.94
CA THR A 82 8.11 7.25 -0.26
C THR A 82 8.46 7.64 1.18
N SER A 83 8.78 8.90 1.43
CA SER A 83 9.10 9.39 2.77
C SER A 83 7.89 9.49 3.70
N LEU A 84 6.68 9.45 3.17
CA LEU A 84 5.43 9.51 3.94
C LEU A 84 4.94 8.13 4.39
N PHE A 85 5.46 7.07 3.80
CA PHE A 85 5.11 5.70 4.13
C PHE A 85 6.04 5.11 5.18
N VAL A 86 5.48 4.27 6.05
CA VAL A 86 6.26 3.29 6.81
C VAL A 86 6.36 2.04 5.96
N LEU A 87 7.56 1.73 5.47
CA LEU A 87 7.81 0.65 4.53
C LEU A 87 8.46 -0.55 5.22
N ARG A 88 7.92 -1.74 4.99
CA ARG A 88 8.53 -2.99 5.43
C ARG A 88 9.48 -3.51 4.37
N ASP A 89 10.72 -3.78 4.76
CA ASP A 89 11.70 -4.46 3.89
C ASP A 89 11.28 -5.90 3.61
N VAL A 90 11.53 -6.37 2.40
CA VAL A 90 11.33 -7.77 2.03
C VAL A 90 12.59 -8.54 2.39
N THR A 91 12.59 -9.14 3.57
CA THR A 91 13.70 -9.90 4.12
C THR A 91 13.46 -11.40 4.01
N LEU A 92 14.48 -12.20 4.24
CA LEU A 92 14.35 -13.66 4.20
C LEU A 92 13.34 -14.17 5.22
N ASP A 93 13.35 -13.65 6.44
CA ASP A 93 12.40 -14.03 7.48
C ASP A 93 10.94 -13.72 7.07
N LEU A 94 10.69 -12.57 6.45
CA LEU A 94 9.38 -12.23 5.92
C LEU A 94 8.92 -13.24 4.85
N CYS A 95 9.83 -13.61 3.93
CA CYS A 95 9.54 -14.55 2.85
C CYS A 95 9.31 -16.00 3.35
N GLN A 96 9.93 -16.37 4.47
CA GLN A 96 9.83 -17.72 5.05
C GLN A 96 8.70 -17.88 6.06
N SER A 97 8.02 -16.82 6.42
CA SER A 97 6.93 -16.87 7.39
C SER A 97 5.84 -17.88 6.99
N ASN A 98 5.48 -18.76 7.91
CA ASN A 98 4.44 -19.78 7.72
C ASN A 98 3.03 -19.28 8.04
N LEU A 99 2.85 -17.97 8.24
CA LEU A 99 1.56 -17.37 8.55
C LEU A 99 0.61 -17.32 7.36
N LEU A 100 1.07 -17.66 6.15
CA LEU A 100 0.28 -17.62 4.94
C LEU A 100 -0.28 -19.01 4.61
N PRO A 101 -1.59 -19.21 4.75
CA PRO A 101 -2.25 -20.35 4.11
C PRO A 101 -2.22 -20.20 2.58
N ALA A 102 -2.64 -21.23 1.85
CA ALA A 102 -2.83 -21.12 0.41
C ALA A 102 -3.92 -20.08 0.11
N VAL A 103 -3.59 -19.08 -0.68
CA VAL A 103 -4.50 -17.99 -1.04
C VAL A 103 -4.78 -17.99 -2.55
N THR A 104 -5.83 -17.28 -2.94
CA THR A 104 -6.35 -17.25 -4.31
C THR A 104 -5.33 -16.71 -5.31
N THR A 105 -4.51 -15.72 -4.93
CA THR A 105 -3.49 -15.16 -5.83
C THR A 105 -2.11 -15.64 -5.48
N PRO A 106 -1.40 -16.31 -6.42
CA PRO A 106 -0.05 -16.81 -6.18
C PRO A 106 1.06 -15.90 -6.69
N ARG A 107 0.77 -14.69 -7.16
CA ARG A 107 1.79 -13.78 -7.70
C ARG A 107 2.77 -13.36 -6.60
N SER A 108 4.07 -13.41 -6.89
CA SER A 108 5.12 -13.15 -5.91
C SER A 108 5.04 -11.76 -5.28
N LEU A 109 4.78 -10.72 -6.08
CA LEU A 109 4.69 -9.35 -5.56
C LEU A 109 3.42 -9.14 -4.74
N ASP A 110 2.30 -9.75 -5.14
CA ASP A 110 1.06 -9.74 -4.36
C ASP A 110 1.26 -10.45 -3.02
N LEU A 111 1.97 -11.59 -3.00
CA LEU A 111 2.31 -12.29 -1.77
C LEU A 111 3.24 -11.46 -0.88
N ALA A 112 4.19 -10.72 -1.45
CA ALA A 112 5.05 -9.81 -0.70
C ALA A 112 4.24 -8.73 0.01
N HIS A 113 3.24 -8.16 -0.64
CA HIS A 113 2.33 -7.21 -0.01
C HIS A 113 1.51 -7.86 1.11
N LEU A 114 0.94 -9.03 0.86
CA LEU A 114 0.13 -9.72 1.88
C LEU A 114 0.96 -10.09 3.12
N ARG A 115 2.18 -10.59 2.93
CA ARG A 115 3.09 -10.90 4.03
C ARG A 115 3.48 -9.64 4.82
N SER A 116 3.75 -8.54 4.13
CA SER A 116 4.06 -7.27 4.77
C SER A 116 2.87 -6.73 5.57
N ALA A 117 1.66 -6.81 5.00
CA ALA A 117 0.45 -6.40 5.69
C ALA A 117 0.18 -7.25 6.94
N LEU A 118 0.36 -8.58 6.85
CA LEU A 118 0.22 -9.47 8.00
C LEU A 118 1.24 -9.14 9.09
N TRP A 119 2.46 -8.79 8.72
CA TRP A 119 3.48 -8.39 9.68
C TRP A 119 3.07 -7.12 10.45
N PHE A 120 2.58 -6.09 9.76
CA PHE A 120 2.06 -4.90 10.41
C PHE A 120 0.83 -5.21 11.27
N HIS A 121 -0.06 -6.07 10.78
CA HIS A 121 -1.30 -6.40 11.48
C HIS A 121 -1.03 -7.19 12.77
N ALA A 122 -0.05 -8.08 12.75
CA ALA A 122 0.39 -8.82 13.93
C ALA A 122 1.08 -7.93 14.97
N GLY A 123 1.68 -6.82 14.55
CA GLY A 123 2.29 -5.84 15.44
C GLY A 123 1.25 -4.92 16.07
N GLU A 124 1.14 -3.71 15.57
CA GLU A 124 0.20 -2.70 16.08
C GLU A 124 -1.19 -2.76 15.46
N GLY A 125 -1.43 -3.69 14.54
CA GLY A 125 -2.67 -3.81 13.78
C GLY A 125 -2.72 -2.84 12.59
N ILE A 126 -3.55 -3.18 11.63
CA ILE A 126 -3.97 -2.28 10.54
C ILE A 126 -5.49 -2.13 10.57
N ASP A 127 -5.98 -0.97 10.19
CA ASP A 127 -7.41 -0.70 10.16
C ASP A 127 -8.03 -1.10 8.81
N ARG A 128 -7.24 -1.06 7.74
CA ARG A 128 -7.68 -1.53 6.42
C ARG A 128 -6.49 -1.87 5.52
N PHE A 129 -6.65 -2.97 4.78
CA PHE A 129 -5.82 -3.31 3.63
C PHE A 129 -6.48 -2.72 2.38
N VAL A 130 -5.82 -1.78 1.73
CA VAL A 130 -6.37 -1.00 0.61
C VAL A 130 -5.76 -1.48 -0.69
N THR A 131 -6.61 -1.97 -1.57
CA THR A 131 -6.21 -2.43 -2.91
C THR A 131 -7.29 -2.10 -3.93
N MET A 132 -6.90 -1.92 -5.18
CA MET A 132 -7.81 -1.76 -6.31
C MET A 132 -7.92 -3.06 -7.14
N ASP A 133 -7.22 -4.12 -6.72
CA ASP A 133 -7.24 -5.44 -7.37
C ASP A 133 -8.20 -6.37 -6.61
N GLY A 134 -9.27 -6.81 -7.27
CA GLY A 134 -10.25 -7.69 -6.66
C GLY A 134 -9.70 -9.05 -6.21
N SER A 135 -8.72 -9.60 -6.92
CA SER A 135 -8.05 -10.84 -6.53
C SER A 135 -7.22 -10.66 -5.26
N GLN A 136 -6.55 -9.53 -5.14
CA GLN A 136 -5.76 -9.19 -3.95
C GLN A 136 -6.66 -8.92 -2.74
N GLU A 137 -7.79 -8.25 -2.95
CA GLU A 137 -8.79 -8.05 -1.91
C GLU A 137 -9.32 -9.39 -1.38
N GLN A 138 -9.67 -10.30 -2.27
CA GLN A 138 -10.13 -11.64 -1.90
C GLN A 138 -9.05 -12.40 -1.11
N ALA A 139 -7.81 -12.38 -1.55
CA ALA A 139 -6.70 -13.00 -0.85
C ALA A 139 -6.50 -12.40 0.56
N ALA A 140 -6.62 -11.09 0.68
CA ALA A 140 -6.55 -10.41 1.98
C ALA A 140 -7.68 -10.87 2.92
N ARG A 141 -8.90 -11.01 2.40
CA ARG A 141 -10.04 -11.57 3.18
C ARG A 141 -9.77 -12.99 3.65
N GLU A 142 -9.23 -13.84 2.79
CA GLU A 142 -8.87 -15.22 3.14
C GLU A 142 -7.87 -15.29 4.29
N LEU A 143 -7.02 -14.27 4.42
CA LEU A 143 -6.03 -14.15 5.49
C LEU A 143 -6.57 -13.48 6.76
N GLY A 144 -7.81 -13.04 6.76
CA GLY A 144 -8.41 -12.33 7.89
C GLY A 144 -7.98 -10.89 8.03
N LEU A 145 -7.37 -10.30 7.00
CA LEU A 145 -7.05 -8.87 7.00
C LEU A 145 -8.32 -8.03 6.81
N PRO A 146 -8.43 -6.88 7.49
CA PRO A 146 -9.54 -5.96 7.25
C PRO A 146 -9.44 -5.33 5.86
N VAL A 147 -10.50 -5.42 5.08
CA VAL A 147 -10.55 -4.90 3.70
C VAL A 147 -11.66 -3.88 3.52
#